data_7be0d7f28e461528fc3473a4791053b1
#
_entry.id   7be0d7f28e461528fc3473a4791053b1
#
_cell.length_a   1.000
_cell.length_b   1.000
_cell.length_c   1.000
_cell.angle_alpha   90.00
_cell.angle_beta   90.00
_cell.angle_gamma   90.00
#
_symmetry.space_group_name_H-M   'P 1'
#
loop_
_entity.id
_entity.type
_entity.pdbx_description
1 polymer ?
#
loop_
_entity_poly.entity_id
_entity_poly.type
_entity_poly.pdbx_seq_one_letter_code
_entity_poly.pdbx_strand_id
1 'polypeptide(L)'
;MSYQFPDNLKYADSHEYVLEENGLFKIGISEFAIDQLGDLVFVELADPGVVLKKGDTFGTIESVKAVEEVYIPFSGEIITVNESVIDNPEVLQNDPIGNGWLVIIKPDSIVSIRDLMTSEEYKSKVVPK
;
A
#
# COMPACT_ATOMS: atom_id res chain seq x y z
N MET A 1 19.36 1.55 -9.68
CA MET A 1 18.72 2.02 -8.44
C MET A 1 18.18 0.85 -7.65
N SER A 2 18.41 0.83 -6.36
CA SER A 2 17.90 -0.26 -5.53
C SER A 2 16.70 0.21 -4.72
N TYR A 3 15.70 -0.68 -4.63
CA TYR A 3 14.51 -0.45 -3.82
C TYR A 3 14.63 -1.24 -2.52
N GLN A 4 13.95 -0.78 -1.50
CA GLN A 4 13.90 -1.48 -0.22
C GLN A 4 12.76 -2.48 -0.21
N PHE A 5 13.05 -3.69 0.28
CA PHE A 5 12.06 -4.76 0.42
C PHE A 5 12.21 -5.35 1.83
N PRO A 6 11.77 -4.61 2.87
CA PRO A 6 11.93 -5.09 4.24
C PRO A 6 11.31 -6.46 4.46
N ASP A 7 12.00 -7.30 5.22
CA ASP A 7 11.60 -8.69 5.43
C ASP A 7 10.25 -8.83 6.15
N ASN A 8 9.87 -7.83 6.92
CA ASN A 8 8.64 -7.88 7.71
C ASN A 8 7.39 -7.45 6.93
N LEU A 9 7.54 -7.17 5.64
CA LEU A 9 6.41 -6.79 4.80
C LEU A 9 5.93 -7.97 3.95
N LYS A 10 4.63 -7.97 3.68
CA LYS A 10 4.02 -8.84 2.68
C LYS A 10 3.52 -7.96 1.54
N TYR A 11 3.33 -8.55 0.36
CA TYR A 11 2.97 -7.77 -0.82
C TYR A 11 1.85 -8.42 -1.61
N ALA A 12 0.96 -7.58 -2.14
CA ALA A 12 -0.07 -8.01 -3.08
C ALA A 12 0.47 -7.91 -4.51
N ASP A 13 -0.18 -8.60 -5.44
CA ASP A 13 0.18 -8.54 -6.86
C ASP A 13 0.11 -7.13 -7.43
N SER A 14 -0.76 -6.30 -6.89
CA SER A 14 -0.95 -4.92 -7.34
C SER A 14 -0.03 -3.93 -6.63
N HIS A 15 1.01 -4.43 -5.96
CA HIS A 15 2.12 -3.66 -5.39
C HIS A 15 1.85 -3.02 -4.03
N GLU A 16 0.71 -3.29 -3.39
CA GLU A 16 0.50 -2.83 -2.01
C GLU A 16 1.33 -3.67 -1.06
N TYR A 17 1.95 -3.03 -0.07
CA TYR A 17 2.60 -3.76 1.01
C TYR A 17 1.68 -3.80 2.23
N VAL A 18 1.91 -4.80 3.07
CA VAL A 18 1.14 -5.01 4.30
C VAL A 18 2.11 -5.23 5.44
N LEU A 19 1.94 -4.48 6.52
CA LEU A 19 2.73 -4.63 7.74
C LEU A 19 1.80 -4.85 8.92
N GLU A 20 1.96 -6.00 9.58
CA GLU A 20 1.15 -6.30 10.77
C GLU A 20 1.71 -5.60 12.00
N GLU A 21 0.83 -4.91 12.74
CA GLU A 21 1.19 -4.25 14.00
C GLU A 21 0.01 -4.40 14.96
N ASN A 22 0.21 -5.17 16.04
CA ASN A 22 -0.79 -5.30 17.12
C ASN A 22 -2.17 -5.75 16.62
N GLY A 23 -2.18 -6.69 15.66
CA GLY A 23 -3.44 -7.23 15.14
C GLY A 23 -4.10 -6.38 14.07
N LEU A 24 -3.52 -5.22 13.75
CA LEU A 24 -3.98 -4.36 12.66
C LEU A 24 -2.96 -4.41 11.54
N PHE A 25 -3.37 -3.97 10.35
CA PHE A 25 -2.48 -4.01 9.18
C PHE A 25 -2.34 -2.63 8.57
N LYS A 26 -1.10 -2.17 8.51
CA LYS A 26 -0.74 -0.93 7.84
C LYS A 26 -0.48 -1.24 6.37
N ILE A 27 -1.13 -0.53 5.48
CA ILE A 27 -1.04 -0.77 4.04
C ILE A 27 -0.50 0.46 3.33
N GLY A 28 0.41 0.23 2.41
CA GLY A 28 0.96 1.28 1.56
C GLY A 28 1.34 0.72 0.20
N ILE A 29 2.13 1.47 -0.55
CA ILE A 29 2.56 1.10 -1.89
C ILE A 29 4.07 0.91 -1.89
N SER A 30 4.56 -0.09 -2.62
CA SER A 30 5.99 -0.38 -2.67
C SER A 30 6.79 0.77 -3.31
N GLU A 31 8.07 0.85 -2.95
CA GLU A 31 8.96 1.83 -3.56
C GLU A 31 9.02 1.66 -5.07
N PHE A 32 9.02 0.40 -5.53
CA PHE A 32 9.05 0.10 -6.96
C PHE A 32 7.87 0.75 -7.68
N ALA A 33 6.66 0.57 -7.15
CA ALA A 33 5.45 1.09 -7.80
C ALA A 33 5.42 2.63 -7.79
N ILE A 34 5.85 3.24 -6.68
CA ILE A 34 5.91 4.70 -6.59
C ILE A 34 6.90 5.26 -7.62
N ASP A 35 8.05 4.61 -7.78
CA ASP A 35 9.03 5.04 -8.75
C ASP A 35 8.48 4.94 -10.19
N GLN A 36 7.72 3.88 -10.47
CA GLN A 36 7.11 3.70 -11.79
C GLN A 36 6.08 4.78 -12.11
N LEU A 37 5.41 5.32 -11.10
CA LEU A 37 4.41 6.36 -11.28
C LEU A 37 5.02 7.72 -11.61
N GLY A 38 6.21 8.01 -11.11
CA GLY A 38 6.85 9.31 -11.29
C GLY A 38 6.33 10.33 -10.27
N ASP A 39 6.30 11.59 -10.64
CA ASP A 39 5.96 12.67 -9.71
C ASP A 39 4.48 12.61 -9.32
N LEU A 40 4.22 12.45 -8.02
CA LEU A 40 2.86 12.34 -7.50
C LEU A 40 2.25 13.74 -7.33
N VAL A 41 0.98 13.87 -7.70
CA VAL A 41 0.28 15.15 -7.62
C VAL A 41 -0.97 15.10 -6.74
N PHE A 42 -1.54 13.92 -6.52
CA PHE A 42 -2.79 13.82 -5.76
C PHE A 42 -2.96 12.42 -5.18
N VAL A 43 -3.44 12.35 -3.94
CA VAL A 43 -3.77 11.08 -3.28
C VAL A 43 -5.16 11.21 -2.67
N GLU A 44 -6.04 10.27 -2.99
CA GLU A 44 -7.38 10.20 -2.43
C GLU A 44 -7.55 8.84 -1.77
N LEU A 45 -8.09 8.83 -0.55
CA LEU A 45 -8.28 7.60 0.23
C LEU A 45 -9.69 7.54 0.78
N ALA A 46 -10.22 6.32 0.93
CA ALA A 46 -11.54 6.11 1.53
C ALA A 46 -11.49 6.50 3.01
N ASP A 47 -12.64 6.83 3.57
CA ASP A 47 -12.73 7.33 4.95
C ASP A 47 -12.61 6.22 6.00
N PRO A 48 -12.18 6.57 7.21
CA PRO A 48 -12.25 5.62 8.33
C PRO A 48 -13.68 5.12 8.54
N GLY A 49 -13.81 3.85 8.90
CA GLY A 49 -15.09 3.22 9.11
C GLY A 49 -15.64 2.51 7.89
N VAL A 50 -15.06 2.73 6.73
CA VAL A 50 -15.49 2.04 5.50
C VAL A 50 -15.07 0.58 5.57
N VAL A 51 -15.99 -0.33 5.27
CA VAL A 51 -15.74 -1.77 5.23
C VAL A 51 -15.58 -2.17 3.77
N LEU A 52 -14.48 -2.84 3.47
CA LEU A 52 -14.13 -3.21 2.10
C LEU A 52 -13.91 -4.72 1.99
N LYS A 53 -14.14 -5.24 0.80
CA LYS A 53 -13.86 -6.64 0.48
C LYS A 53 -12.57 -6.73 -0.33
N LYS A 54 -11.86 -7.85 -0.18
CA LYS A 54 -10.63 -8.09 -0.93
C LYS A 54 -10.83 -7.74 -2.40
N GLY A 55 -9.92 -6.93 -2.92
CA GLY A 55 -9.96 -6.49 -4.30
C GLY A 55 -10.68 -5.17 -4.55
N ASP A 56 -11.40 -4.66 -3.54
CA ASP A 56 -12.02 -3.34 -3.67
C ASP A 56 -10.93 -2.27 -3.65
N THR A 57 -11.21 -1.16 -4.34
CA THR A 57 -10.28 -0.03 -4.29
C THR A 57 -10.51 0.76 -3.00
N PHE A 58 -9.42 1.16 -2.34
CA PHE A 58 -9.52 2.01 -1.16
C PHE A 58 -8.98 3.42 -1.43
N GLY A 59 -8.57 3.69 -2.65
CA GLY A 59 -8.11 5.01 -3.00
C GLY A 59 -7.49 5.07 -4.39
N THR A 60 -7.02 6.26 -4.73
CA THR A 60 -6.30 6.51 -5.99
C THR A 60 -5.07 7.34 -5.74
N ILE A 61 -4.05 7.12 -6.56
CA ILE A 61 -2.83 7.92 -6.54
C ILE A 61 -2.64 8.46 -7.95
N GLU A 62 -2.56 9.77 -8.06
CA GLU A 62 -2.40 10.42 -9.35
C GLU A 62 -1.00 11.01 -9.48
N SER A 63 -0.34 10.71 -10.60
CA SER A 63 0.95 11.30 -10.93
C SER A 63 0.78 12.21 -12.16
N VAL A 64 1.85 12.87 -12.56
CA VAL A 64 1.81 13.72 -13.75
C VAL A 64 1.50 12.96 -15.02
N LYS A 65 1.69 11.63 -15.03
CA LYS A 65 1.51 10.82 -16.24
C LYS A 65 0.41 9.77 -16.14
N ALA A 66 -0.11 9.47 -14.95
CA ALA A 66 -1.06 8.36 -14.79
C ALA A 66 -1.89 8.49 -13.54
N VAL A 67 -3.02 7.77 -13.52
CA VAL A 67 -3.86 7.60 -12.33
C VAL A 67 -3.90 6.11 -12.04
N GLU A 68 -3.56 5.74 -10.82
CA GLU A 68 -3.55 4.34 -10.38
C GLU A 68 -4.49 4.15 -9.21
N GLU A 69 -5.30 3.09 -9.24
CA GLU A 69 -6.12 2.72 -8.12
C GLU A 69 -5.33 1.82 -7.19
N VAL A 70 -5.61 1.93 -5.89
CA VAL A 70 -4.98 1.06 -4.89
C VAL A 70 -6.04 0.14 -4.30
N TYR A 71 -5.71 -1.15 -4.23
CA TYR A 71 -6.67 -2.20 -3.90
C TYR A 71 -6.37 -2.79 -2.54
N ILE A 72 -7.45 -3.12 -1.81
CA ILE A 72 -7.27 -3.75 -0.50
C ILE A 72 -6.92 -5.23 -0.71
N PRO A 73 -5.82 -5.71 -0.11
CA PRO A 73 -5.36 -7.09 -0.33
C PRO A 73 -6.13 -8.13 0.46
N PHE A 74 -6.99 -7.72 1.39
CA PHE A 74 -7.86 -8.60 2.17
C PHE A 74 -9.05 -7.80 2.67
N SER A 75 -10.12 -8.51 3.03
CA SER A 75 -11.35 -7.85 3.51
C SER A 75 -11.13 -7.29 4.92
N GLY A 76 -11.68 -6.13 5.19
CA GLY A 76 -11.56 -5.50 6.49
C GLY A 76 -12.12 -4.10 6.54
N GLU A 77 -11.97 -3.46 7.69
CA GLU A 77 -12.48 -2.12 7.94
C GLU A 77 -11.32 -1.13 8.06
N ILE A 78 -11.44 0.03 7.41
CA ILE A 78 -10.45 1.10 7.54
C ILE A 78 -10.59 1.73 8.91
N ILE A 79 -9.51 1.66 9.71
CA ILE A 79 -9.49 2.23 11.06
C ILE A 79 -8.90 3.64 11.03
N THR A 80 -7.83 3.82 10.28
CA THR A 80 -7.11 5.10 10.22
C THR A 80 -6.63 5.36 8.80
N VAL A 81 -6.63 6.62 8.42
CA VAL A 81 -6.15 7.09 7.11
C VAL A 81 -5.01 8.06 7.36
N ASN A 82 -3.96 7.96 6.58
CA ASN A 82 -2.81 8.86 6.72
C ASN A 82 -3.08 10.19 6.02
N GLU A 83 -3.52 11.17 6.80
CA GLU A 83 -3.83 12.50 6.27
C GLU A 83 -2.61 13.19 5.66
N SER A 84 -1.41 12.85 6.13
CA SER A 84 -0.18 13.49 5.65
C SER A 84 0.05 13.28 4.16
N VAL A 85 -0.26 12.07 3.65
CA VAL A 85 -0.07 11.81 2.22
C VAL A 85 -1.15 12.48 1.36
N ILE A 86 -2.34 12.71 1.93
CA ILE A 86 -3.40 13.43 1.24
C ILE A 86 -3.04 14.90 1.13
N ASP A 87 -2.60 15.49 2.24
CA ASP A 87 -2.23 16.91 2.28
C ASP A 87 -0.96 17.19 1.49
N ASN A 88 -0.03 16.22 1.45
CA ASN A 88 1.26 16.41 0.78
C ASN A 88 1.72 15.08 0.15
N PRO A 89 1.39 14.84 -1.12
CA PRO A 89 1.79 13.60 -1.80
C PRO A 89 3.29 13.33 -1.80
N GLU A 90 4.12 14.35 -1.58
CA GLU A 90 5.57 14.15 -1.50
C GLU A 90 5.98 13.23 -0.35
N VAL A 91 5.18 13.17 0.71
CA VAL A 91 5.44 12.26 1.82
C VAL A 91 5.42 10.81 1.33
N LEU A 92 4.43 10.47 0.50
CA LEU A 92 4.35 9.16 -0.11
C LEU A 92 5.50 8.93 -1.10
N GLN A 93 5.81 9.92 -1.89
CA GLN A 93 6.86 9.80 -2.91
C GLN A 93 8.24 9.58 -2.30
N ASN A 94 8.55 10.31 -1.23
CA ASN A 94 9.88 10.30 -0.64
C ASN A 94 10.10 9.17 0.35
N ASP A 95 9.04 8.68 0.98
CA ASP A 95 9.16 7.67 2.04
C ASP A 95 7.95 6.74 2.07
N PRO A 96 7.72 5.97 0.99
CA PRO A 96 6.50 5.16 0.88
C PRO A 96 6.35 4.09 1.97
N ILE A 97 7.44 3.58 2.51
CA ILE A 97 7.38 2.53 3.52
C ILE A 97 7.28 3.11 4.93
N GLY A 98 7.97 4.21 5.21
CA GLY A 98 7.95 4.83 6.53
C GLY A 98 6.74 5.73 6.74
N ASN A 99 6.94 7.03 6.52
CA ASN A 99 5.89 8.02 6.77
C ASN A 99 4.77 8.01 5.71
N GLY A 100 4.99 7.33 4.59
CA GLY A 100 4.06 7.31 3.47
C GLY A 100 3.06 6.17 3.46
N TRP A 101 2.82 5.51 4.59
CA TRP A 101 1.75 4.51 4.65
C TRP A 101 0.41 5.16 4.30
N LEU A 102 -0.54 4.36 3.81
CA LEU A 102 -1.82 4.89 3.34
C LEU A 102 -2.95 4.72 4.34
N VAL A 103 -3.22 3.49 4.76
CA VAL A 103 -4.33 3.20 5.67
C VAL A 103 -3.93 2.13 6.67
N ILE A 104 -4.67 2.07 7.80
CA ILE A 104 -4.56 0.98 8.76
C ILE A 104 -5.89 0.26 8.76
N ILE A 105 -5.86 -1.06 8.60
CA ILE A 105 -7.02 -1.91 8.41
C ILE A 105 -7.15 -2.91 9.55
N LYS A 106 -8.40 -3.12 10.01
CA LYS A 106 -8.73 -4.24 10.89
C LYS A 106 -9.27 -5.35 10.00
N PRO A 107 -8.56 -6.47 9.85
CA PRO A 107 -8.98 -7.52 8.93
C PRO A 107 -10.16 -8.32 9.45
N ASP A 108 -10.98 -8.85 8.52
CA ASP A 108 -12.06 -9.78 8.86
C ASP A 108 -11.52 -11.10 9.38
N SER A 109 -10.40 -11.52 8.81
CA SER A 109 -9.81 -12.83 9.10
C SER A 109 -8.30 -12.76 8.91
N ILE A 110 -7.57 -13.27 9.89
CA ILE A 110 -6.11 -13.31 9.82
C ILE A 110 -5.61 -14.22 8.71
N VAL A 111 -6.45 -15.15 8.26
CA VAL A 111 -6.06 -16.13 7.23
C VAL A 111 -5.79 -15.43 5.88
N SER A 112 -6.43 -14.30 5.66
CA SER A 112 -6.35 -13.58 4.37
C SER A 112 -4.93 -13.22 3.95
N ILE A 113 -4.03 -12.99 4.90
CA ILE A 113 -2.68 -12.51 4.56
C ILE A 113 -1.76 -13.63 4.07
N ARG A 114 -2.16 -14.88 4.22
CA ARG A 114 -1.31 -16.01 3.80
C ARG A 114 -1.14 -16.09 2.30
N ASP A 115 -2.05 -15.49 1.55
CA ASP A 115 -2.00 -15.51 0.09
C ASP A 115 -1.08 -14.44 -0.48
N LEU A 116 -0.57 -13.56 0.37
CA LEU A 116 0.29 -12.47 -0.08
C LEU A 116 1.73 -12.95 -0.25
N MET A 117 2.46 -12.26 -1.13
CA MET A 117 3.86 -12.59 -1.38
C MET A 117 4.75 -12.15 -0.22
N THR A 118 5.81 -12.93 0.03
CA THR A 118 6.88 -12.45 0.91
C THR A 118 7.64 -11.34 0.20
N SER A 119 8.48 -10.61 0.93
CA SER A 119 9.29 -9.57 0.34
C SER A 119 10.24 -10.13 -0.72
N GLU A 120 10.79 -11.33 -0.50
CA GLU A 120 11.66 -11.97 -1.49
C GLU A 120 10.93 -12.37 -2.75
N GLU A 121 9.72 -12.91 -2.60
CA GLU A 121 8.91 -13.28 -3.77
C GLU A 121 8.55 -12.07 -4.59
N TYR A 122 8.15 -10.98 -3.93
CA TYR A 122 7.81 -9.74 -4.62
C TYR A 122 9.04 -9.14 -5.31
N LYS A 123 10.18 -9.11 -4.62
CA LYS A 123 11.43 -8.60 -5.19
C LYS A 123 11.77 -9.35 -6.47
N SER A 124 11.66 -10.68 -6.45
CA SER A 124 11.95 -11.51 -7.63
C SER A 124 11.04 -11.18 -8.80
N LYS A 125 9.80 -10.77 -8.50
CA LYS A 125 8.81 -10.45 -9.53
C LYS A 125 9.10 -9.11 -10.20
N VAL A 126 9.51 -8.09 -9.43
CA VAL A 126 9.63 -6.72 -9.95
C VAL A 126 11.06 -6.33 -10.32
N VAL A 127 12.06 -7.01 -9.79
CA VAL A 127 13.46 -6.74 -10.10
C VAL A 127 14.03 -7.97 -10.80
N PRO A 128 13.95 -8.03 -12.13
CA PRO A 128 14.49 -9.19 -12.86
C PRO A 128 15.99 -9.21 -12.73
N LYS A 129 16.53 -10.43 -12.76
CA LYS A 129 17.99 -10.64 -12.68
C LYS A 129 18.66 -10.31 -13.99
#